data_aab27ee700f57957731a6a388d55871f
#
_entry.id   aab27ee700f57957731a6a388d55871f
#
_cell.length_a   1.000
_cell.length_b   1.000
_cell.length_c   1.000
_cell.angle_alpha   90.00
_cell.angle_beta   90.00
_cell.angle_gamma   90.00
#
_symmetry.space_group_name_H-M   'P 1'
#
loop_
_entity.id
_entity.type
_entity.pdbx_description
1 polymer ?
#
loop_
_entity_poly.entity_id
_entity_poly.type
_entity_poly.pdbx_seq_one_letter_code
_entity_poly.pdbx_strand_id
1 'polypeptide(L)'
;MDELGNKGTWTMIWNQGFEVTINQRSYFAFSYYEGNLVSATSYCDKTFNGWSRDATVRNWSCFSANKTTEVTPRVTKLSTLLRMHHQTYRNDHAMIERINSKQSSWTAKAYPEHEKYTVMEMGQRMGGLRSVLHNPPPPAQATPEQKARISLLPKNFDWRDVEGVNYVAPVRDQGGCGSCYVFASMAMIESRLRIKTNNQRQDVFSTQDVVSCSVLSQGCDGGFSYLIAGRYAEDQGVVAEECNPYTGKNDPCNTDTSCARTFVSDYEYLGGYYGACNEEKMLQALVEKGPLAVAYAVYDDFPNYDGGIYHHTGERNDFNPLEYVNHAVLLVGYGEDETTGEKFWTVKNSWGDSWGEDGYFRIRRGTNECAIESMAVDITAIP
;
A
#
# COMPACT_ATOMS: atom_id res chain seq x y z
N MET A 1 -6.23 -14.15 24.42
CA MET A 1 -6.35 -15.40 25.20
C MET A 1 -7.83 -15.69 25.27
N ASP A 2 -8.25 -16.89 24.95
CA ASP A 2 -9.67 -17.29 25.03
C ASP A 2 -10.08 -17.72 26.46
N GLU A 3 -11.34 -18.09 26.64
CA GLU A 3 -11.88 -18.52 27.95
C GLU A 3 -11.24 -19.80 28.49
N LEU A 4 -10.58 -20.57 27.62
CA LEU A 4 -9.87 -21.80 27.97
C LEU A 4 -8.36 -21.54 28.27
N GLY A 5 -7.92 -20.28 28.18
CA GLY A 5 -6.54 -19.87 28.43
C GLY A 5 -5.59 -20.06 27.23
N ASN A 6 -6.10 -20.40 26.03
CA ASN A 6 -5.28 -20.50 24.84
C ASN A 6 -4.79 -19.11 24.43
N LYS A 7 -3.52 -19.03 24.03
CA LYS A 7 -2.91 -17.81 23.51
C LYS A 7 -3.11 -17.73 22.01
N GLY A 8 -3.32 -16.53 21.51
CA GLY A 8 -3.39 -16.21 20.09
C GLY A 8 -2.62 -14.95 19.77
N THR A 9 -2.55 -14.62 18.50
CA THR A 9 -1.97 -13.37 17.97
C THR A 9 -3.08 -12.47 17.47
N TRP A 10 -2.82 -11.18 17.38
CA TRP A 10 -3.72 -10.24 16.76
C TRP A 10 -2.93 -9.09 16.12
N THR A 11 -3.52 -8.50 15.09
CA THR A 11 -2.99 -7.29 14.48
C THR A 11 -4.13 -6.33 14.13
N MET A 12 -3.82 -5.06 14.10
CA MET A 12 -4.71 -4.07 13.50
C MET A 12 -4.52 -4.07 11.98
N ILE A 13 -5.61 -3.89 11.26
CA ILE A 13 -5.55 -3.54 9.85
C ILE A 13 -5.76 -2.03 9.82
N TRP A 14 -4.65 -1.29 9.95
CA TRP A 14 -4.71 0.15 10.00
C TRP A 14 -5.68 0.63 11.11
N ASN A 15 -6.50 1.63 10.84
CA ASN A 15 -7.56 2.10 11.72
C ASN A 15 -8.96 1.56 11.36
N GLN A 16 -9.05 0.53 10.50
CA GLN A 16 -10.33 0.10 9.93
C GLN A 16 -10.79 -1.27 10.42
N GLY A 17 -9.91 -2.08 10.96
CA GLY A 17 -10.30 -3.42 11.39
C GLY A 17 -9.21 -4.13 12.17
N PHE A 18 -9.44 -5.39 12.44
CA PHE A 18 -8.46 -6.23 13.10
C PHE A 18 -8.58 -7.69 12.65
N GLU A 19 -7.46 -8.38 12.75
CA GLU A 19 -7.38 -9.82 12.58
C GLU A 19 -6.88 -10.46 13.88
N VAL A 20 -7.53 -11.56 14.28
CA VAL A 20 -7.15 -12.35 15.45
C VAL A 20 -6.95 -13.78 15.00
N THR A 21 -5.84 -14.41 15.37
CA THR A 21 -5.60 -15.83 15.14
C THR A 21 -5.45 -16.55 16.47
N ILE A 22 -6.32 -17.50 16.72
CA ILE A 22 -6.32 -18.32 17.94
C ILE A 22 -6.82 -19.73 17.62
N ASN A 23 -6.22 -20.75 18.20
CA ASN A 23 -6.59 -22.16 17.98
C ASN A 23 -6.67 -22.55 16.50
N GLN A 24 -5.69 -22.11 15.70
CA GLN A 24 -5.62 -22.35 14.24
C GLN A 24 -6.84 -21.79 13.48
N ARG A 25 -7.50 -20.78 14.03
CA ARG A 25 -8.62 -20.09 13.40
C ARG A 25 -8.34 -18.61 13.31
N SER A 26 -8.49 -18.03 12.12
CA SER A 26 -8.36 -16.59 11.87
C SER A 26 -9.74 -15.95 11.83
N TYR A 27 -9.87 -14.80 12.50
CA TYR A 27 -11.05 -13.95 12.61
C TYR A 27 -10.71 -12.58 12.06
N PHE A 28 -11.43 -12.11 11.06
CA PHE A 28 -11.26 -10.77 10.51
C PHE A 28 -12.59 -10.03 10.48
N ALA A 29 -12.58 -8.77 10.95
CA ALA A 29 -13.73 -7.86 10.86
C ALA A 29 -13.29 -6.41 10.74
N PHE A 30 -14.05 -5.62 9.99
CA PHE A 30 -13.95 -4.16 9.99
C PHE A 30 -14.60 -3.55 11.23
N SER A 31 -14.02 -2.46 11.74
CA SER A 31 -14.63 -1.64 12.79
C SER A 31 -15.94 -1.02 12.28
N TYR A 32 -16.94 -0.99 13.14
CA TYR A 32 -18.27 -0.49 12.79
C TYR A 32 -18.29 1.04 12.67
N TYR A 33 -18.97 1.53 11.67
CA TYR A 33 -19.27 2.95 11.51
C TYR A 33 -20.66 3.16 10.90
N GLU A 34 -21.21 4.34 11.09
CA GLU A 34 -22.46 4.80 10.47
C GLU A 34 -22.20 6.08 9.68
N GLY A 35 -22.92 6.26 8.56
CA GLY A 35 -22.76 7.42 7.69
C GLY A 35 -22.12 7.09 6.34
N ASN A 36 -21.51 8.09 5.73
CA ASN A 36 -20.91 8.00 4.39
C ASN A 36 -19.51 8.65 4.37
N LEU A 37 -18.89 8.71 3.18
CA LEU A 37 -17.58 9.34 2.97
C LEU A 37 -17.46 10.78 3.49
N VAL A 38 -18.59 11.50 3.50
CA VAL A 38 -18.67 12.91 3.87
C VAL A 38 -18.76 13.14 5.35
N SER A 39 -19.50 12.27 6.04
CA SER A 39 -19.72 12.33 7.47
C SER A 39 -19.93 10.92 7.98
N ALA A 40 -19.02 10.45 8.81
CA ALA A 40 -19.09 9.14 9.42
C ALA A 40 -18.92 9.26 10.95
N THR A 41 -19.66 8.42 11.67
CA THR A 41 -19.49 8.18 13.10
C THR A 41 -18.89 6.81 13.29
N SER A 42 -17.67 6.75 13.80
CA SER A 42 -16.95 5.50 14.05
C SER A 42 -17.17 5.03 15.49
N TYR A 43 -17.41 3.76 15.64
CA TYR A 43 -17.64 3.07 16.91
C TYR A 43 -16.52 2.05 17.13
N CYS A 44 -15.50 2.45 17.87
CA CYS A 44 -14.32 1.61 18.10
C CYS A 44 -14.56 0.44 19.09
N ASP A 45 -15.76 0.26 19.58
CA ASP A 45 -16.17 -0.77 20.53
C ASP A 45 -16.92 -1.94 19.88
N LYS A 46 -17.25 -1.86 18.59
CA LYS A 46 -17.96 -2.93 17.87
C LYS A 46 -17.50 -3.09 16.43
N THR A 47 -17.82 -4.21 15.81
CA THR A 47 -17.49 -4.51 14.42
C THR A 47 -18.71 -4.66 13.55
N PHE A 48 -18.54 -4.53 12.23
CA PHE A 48 -19.42 -5.18 11.28
C PHE A 48 -19.34 -6.70 11.45
N ASN A 49 -20.26 -7.43 10.83
CA ASN A 49 -20.14 -8.88 10.73
C ASN A 49 -18.85 -9.21 9.97
N GLY A 50 -18.06 -10.07 10.58
CA GLY A 50 -16.78 -10.54 10.04
C GLY A 50 -16.84 -12.02 9.71
N TRP A 51 -15.78 -12.49 9.09
CA TRP A 51 -15.61 -13.89 8.72
C TRP A 51 -14.43 -14.51 9.45
N SER A 52 -14.65 -15.70 9.97
CA SER A 52 -13.59 -16.54 10.49
C SER A 52 -13.46 -17.81 9.68
N ARG A 53 -12.24 -18.32 9.59
CA ARG A 53 -11.90 -19.57 8.91
C ARG A 53 -10.81 -20.32 9.66
N ASP A 54 -10.70 -21.62 9.48
CA ASP A 54 -9.56 -22.40 9.99
C ASP A 54 -8.32 -22.26 9.09
N ALA A 55 -7.21 -22.86 9.51
CA ALA A 55 -5.94 -22.84 8.78
C ALA A 55 -6.01 -23.54 7.41
N THR A 56 -7.04 -24.35 7.15
CA THR A 56 -7.27 -25.01 5.84
C THR A 56 -8.12 -24.18 4.89
N VAL A 57 -8.53 -22.98 5.30
CA VAL A 57 -9.40 -22.06 4.55
C VAL A 57 -10.75 -22.68 4.17
N ARG A 58 -11.28 -23.58 5.00
CA ARG A 58 -12.52 -24.34 4.67
C ARG A 58 -13.69 -24.07 5.61
N ASN A 59 -13.50 -24.13 6.90
CA ASN A 59 -14.58 -24.03 7.88
C ASN A 59 -14.94 -22.57 8.18
N TRP A 60 -15.68 -21.95 7.28
CA TRP A 60 -16.08 -20.54 7.40
C TRP A 60 -17.23 -20.36 8.40
N SER A 61 -17.15 -19.30 9.18
CA SER A 61 -18.21 -18.89 10.11
C SER A 61 -18.28 -17.36 10.18
N CYS A 62 -19.51 -16.85 10.27
CA CYS A 62 -19.75 -15.44 10.53
C CYS A 62 -19.59 -15.14 12.04
N PHE A 63 -19.09 -13.96 12.37
CA PHE A 63 -19.00 -13.48 13.75
C PHE A 63 -19.19 -11.97 13.82
N SER A 64 -19.48 -11.46 14.99
CA SER A 64 -19.34 -10.04 15.35
C SER A 64 -18.62 -9.93 16.68
N ALA A 65 -17.98 -8.80 16.91
CA ALA A 65 -17.25 -8.54 18.15
C ALA A 65 -17.68 -7.19 18.75
N ASN A 66 -17.76 -7.16 20.09
CA ASN A 66 -17.98 -5.97 20.87
C ASN A 66 -16.93 -5.91 21.98
N LYS A 67 -16.43 -4.71 22.27
CA LYS A 67 -15.61 -4.50 23.47
C LYS A 67 -16.45 -4.61 24.73
N THR A 68 -15.82 -5.04 25.78
CA THR A 68 -16.41 -5.05 27.13
C THR A 68 -16.38 -3.67 27.80
N THR A 69 -15.62 -2.72 27.25
CA THR A 69 -15.52 -1.34 27.75
C THR A 69 -16.16 -0.38 26.78
N GLU A 70 -16.97 0.54 27.29
CA GLU A 70 -17.58 1.61 26.49
C GLU A 70 -16.51 2.56 25.91
N VAL A 71 -16.73 3.01 24.68
CA VAL A 71 -15.88 3.97 23.97
C VAL A 71 -16.76 5.09 23.40
N THR A 72 -16.31 6.31 23.52
CA THR A 72 -17.02 7.46 22.91
C THR A 72 -16.91 7.41 21.38
N PRO A 73 -18.03 7.45 20.65
CA PRO A 73 -18.00 7.50 19.18
C PRO A 73 -17.26 8.73 18.66
N ARG A 74 -16.49 8.55 17.58
CA ARG A 74 -15.78 9.63 16.92
C ARG A 74 -16.48 10.04 15.63
N VAL A 75 -16.82 11.32 15.51
CA VAL A 75 -17.40 11.90 14.29
C VAL A 75 -16.30 12.48 13.42
N THR A 76 -16.22 12.03 12.17
CA THR A 76 -15.34 12.57 11.13
C THR A 76 -16.16 13.26 10.05
N LYS A 77 -15.82 14.51 9.71
CA LYS A 77 -16.47 15.29 8.65
C LYS A 77 -15.40 15.71 7.62
N LEU A 78 -15.60 15.34 6.37
CA LEU A 78 -14.76 15.69 5.21
C LEU A 78 -15.40 16.85 4.42
N SER A 79 -15.59 18.01 5.05
CA SER A 79 -16.33 19.13 4.46
C SER A 79 -15.59 19.87 3.34
N THR A 80 -14.26 19.88 3.36
CA THR A 80 -13.44 20.66 2.40
C THR A 80 -13.34 19.97 1.05
N LEU A 81 -13.12 18.66 1.02
CA LEU A 81 -13.00 17.86 -0.21
C LEU A 81 -14.27 17.87 -1.08
N LEU A 82 -15.44 17.95 -0.45
CA LEU A 82 -16.71 18.00 -1.19
C LEU A 82 -16.93 19.27 -2.01
N ARG A 83 -16.37 20.39 -1.57
CA ARG A 83 -16.49 21.66 -2.32
C ARG A 83 -15.67 21.65 -3.60
N MET A 84 -14.63 20.82 -3.65
CA MET A 84 -13.65 20.75 -4.74
C MET A 84 -13.85 19.52 -5.65
N HIS A 85 -14.87 18.70 -5.39
CA HIS A 85 -15.11 17.42 -6.07
C HIS A 85 -15.09 17.50 -7.60
N HIS A 86 -15.62 18.57 -8.18
CA HIS A 86 -15.70 18.78 -9.62
C HIS A 86 -14.65 19.75 -10.17
N GLN A 87 -13.74 20.24 -9.33
CA GLN A 87 -12.73 21.20 -9.75
C GLN A 87 -11.59 20.43 -10.46
N THR A 88 -11.21 20.90 -11.65
CA THR A 88 -10.06 20.33 -12.38
C THR A 88 -8.78 20.59 -11.59
N TYR A 89 -7.95 19.56 -11.44
CA TYR A 89 -6.62 19.71 -10.86
C TYR A 89 -5.77 20.65 -11.72
N ARG A 90 -4.96 21.48 -11.08
CA ARG A 90 -4.06 22.42 -11.76
C ARG A 90 -2.64 22.25 -11.25
N ASN A 91 -1.69 22.21 -12.17
CA ASN A 91 -0.28 22.29 -11.80
C ASN A 91 0.03 23.66 -11.18
N ASP A 92 0.67 23.67 -10.03
CA ASP A 92 1.14 24.89 -9.35
C ASP A 92 2.61 25.15 -9.74
N HIS A 93 2.78 25.91 -10.83
CA HIS A 93 4.11 26.25 -11.33
C HIS A 93 4.94 27.05 -10.31
N ALA A 94 4.30 27.91 -9.52
CA ALA A 94 5.00 28.67 -8.48
C ALA A 94 5.53 27.76 -7.35
N MET A 95 4.76 26.74 -6.95
CA MET A 95 5.22 25.72 -6.01
C MET A 95 6.39 24.93 -6.58
N ILE A 96 6.31 24.51 -7.86
CA ILE A 96 7.39 23.78 -8.54
C ILE A 96 8.70 24.61 -8.57
N GLU A 97 8.63 25.90 -8.88
CA GLU A 97 9.78 26.80 -8.83
C GLU A 97 10.34 26.94 -7.42
N ARG A 98 9.48 27.06 -6.40
CA ARG A 98 9.93 27.10 -4.99
C ARG A 98 10.65 25.81 -4.60
N ILE A 99 10.12 24.65 -4.94
CA ILE A 99 10.77 23.35 -4.68
C ILE A 99 12.16 23.31 -5.31
N ASN A 100 12.25 23.58 -6.61
CA ASN A 100 13.51 23.49 -7.36
C ASN A 100 14.56 24.52 -6.91
N SER A 101 14.15 25.64 -6.31
CA SER A 101 15.07 26.67 -5.82
C SER A 101 15.56 26.45 -4.38
N LYS A 102 14.79 25.73 -3.55
CA LYS A 102 15.08 25.56 -2.13
C LYS A 102 15.92 24.34 -1.77
N GLN A 103 15.92 23.35 -2.61
CA GLN A 103 16.63 22.10 -2.38
C GLN A 103 17.19 21.55 -3.71
N SER A 104 18.10 20.55 -3.65
CA SER A 104 18.79 19.99 -4.79
C SER A 104 18.83 18.46 -4.82
N SER A 105 18.19 17.77 -3.83
CA SER A 105 18.21 16.31 -3.78
C SER A 105 17.24 15.69 -4.78
N TRP A 106 16.20 16.43 -5.20
CA TRP A 106 15.26 16.01 -6.22
C TRP A 106 14.73 17.19 -7.04
N THR A 107 14.13 16.91 -8.19
CA THR A 107 13.55 17.90 -9.08
C THR A 107 12.05 17.72 -9.21
N ALA A 108 11.33 18.81 -9.35
CA ALA A 108 9.89 18.84 -9.59
C ALA A 108 9.58 19.37 -10.99
N LYS A 109 8.55 18.80 -11.64
CA LYS A 109 7.99 19.30 -12.90
C LYS A 109 6.45 19.30 -12.88
N ALA A 110 5.86 20.04 -13.82
CA ALA A 110 4.43 19.96 -14.10
C ALA A 110 4.14 18.76 -15.01
N TYR A 111 3.07 18.01 -14.67
CA TYR A 111 2.55 16.93 -15.48
C TYR A 111 1.23 17.35 -16.13
N PRO A 112 1.18 17.66 -17.44
CA PRO A 112 -0.06 18.08 -18.11
C PRO A 112 -1.18 17.02 -18.01
N GLU A 113 -0.82 15.74 -17.91
CA GLU A 113 -1.77 14.63 -17.73
C GLU A 113 -2.53 14.69 -16.39
N HIS A 114 -1.98 15.32 -15.35
CA HIS A 114 -2.70 15.51 -14.09
C HIS A 114 -3.90 16.43 -14.24
N GLU A 115 -3.87 17.38 -15.18
CA GLU A 115 -4.98 18.32 -15.43
C GLU A 115 -6.16 17.67 -16.16
N LYS A 116 -6.07 16.39 -16.53
CA LYS A 116 -7.20 15.60 -17.02
C LYS A 116 -8.12 15.12 -15.88
N TYR A 117 -7.61 15.14 -14.66
CA TYR A 117 -8.32 14.69 -13.47
C TYR A 117 -8.95 15.85 -12.70
N THR A 118 -10.01 15.54 -11.98
CA THR A 118 -10.51 16.42 -10.92
C THR A 118 -9.61 16.35 -9.70
N VAL A 119 -9.73 17.32 -8.79
CA VAL A 119 -9.01 17.29 -7.49
C VAL A 119 -9.38 16.01 -6.70
N MET A 120 -10.62 15.54 -6.80
CA MET A 120 -11.06 14.29 -6.17
C MET A 120 -10.35 13.08 -6.77
N GLU A 121 -10.31 12.96 -8.10
CA GLU A 121 -9.64 11.84 -8.77
C GLU A 121 -8.14 11.83 -8.49
N MET A 122 -7.50 13.00 -8.40
CA MET A 122 -6.10 13.08 -7.95
C MET A 122 -5.95 12.61 -6.50
N GLY A 123 -6.87 12.97 -5.60
CA GLY A 123 -6.90 12.45 -4.24
C GLY A 123 -7.10 10.93 -4.18
N GLN A 124 -7.95 10.39 -5.04
CA GLN A 124 -8.10 8.93 -5.19
C GLN A 124 -6.83 8.29 -5.75
N ARG A 125 -6.21 8.89 -6.78
CA ARG A 125 -4.95 8.42 -7.35
C ARG A 125 -3.83 8.35 -6.31
N MET A 126 -3.81 9.26 -5.34
CA MET A 126 -2.86 9.28 -4.22
C MET A 126 -3.21 8.33 -3.06
N GLY A 127 -4.26 7.50 -3.18
CA GLY A 127 -4.57 6.45 -2.20
C GLY A 127 -6.03 6.39 -1.74
N GLY A 128 -6.84 7.38 -2.10
CA GLY A 128 -8.26 7.46 -1.74
C GLY A 128 -8.52 8.08 -0.38
N LEU A 129 -9.72 8.63 -0.24
CA LEU A 129 -10.13 9.42 0.94
C LEU A 129 -10.22 8.61 2.24
N ARG A 130 -10.37 7.29 2.14
CA ARG A 130 -10.45 6.40 3.31
C ARG A 130 -9.09 5.93 3.80
N SER A 131 -8.03 6.17 3.02
CA SER A 131 -6.67 5.76 3.35
C SER A 131 -5.88 6.81 4.13
N VAL A 132 -6.52 7.86 4.63
CA VAL A 132 -5.86 8.91 5.41
C VAL A 132 -5.26 8.35 6.70
N LEU A 133 -3.95 8.47 6.85
CA LEU A 133 -3.21 8.01 8.00
C LEU A 133 -3.07 9.12 9.06
N HIS A 134 -3.91 9.06 10.06
CA HIS A 134 -3.72 9.89 11.24
C HIS A 134 -2.75 9.17 12.20
N ASN A 135 -1.53 9.70 12.33
CA ASN A 135 -0.49 9.17 13.21
C ASN A 135 -0.04 7.73 12.88
N PRO A 136 0.79 7.54 11.82
CA PRO A 136 1.43 6.25 11.58
C PRO A 136 2.25 5.84 12.81
N PRO A 137 2.33 4.54 13.13
CA PRO A 137 3.21 4.10 14.19
C PRO A 137 4.64 4.46 13.81
N PRO A 138 5.47 4.90 14.75
CA PRO A 138 6.90 5.07 14.50
C PRO A 138 7.50 3.71 14.15
N PRO A 139 8.60 3.65 13.36
CA PRO A 139 9.31 2.41 13.13
C PRO A 139 9.74 1.77 14.43
N ALA A 140 9.66 0.44 14.51
CA ALA A 140 10.14 -0.30 15.66
C ALA A 140 11.67 -0.13 15.82
N GLN A 141 12.15 -0.14 17.04
CA GLN A 141 13.59 -0.08 17.26
C GLN A 141 14.28 -1.35 16.77
N ALA A 142 15.38 -1.18 16.02
CA ALA A 142 16.19 -2.27 15.54
C ALA A 142 17.01 -2.90 16.66
N THR A 143 17.05 -4.24 16.69
CA THR A 143 17.91 -4.97 17.61
C THR A 143 19.37 -4.97 17.13
N PRO A 144 20.35 -5.21 18.04
CA PRO A 144 21.75 -5.36 17.64
C PRO A 144 21.96 -6.45 16.58
N GLU A 145 21.22 -7.55 16.66
CA GLU A 145 21.28 -8.67 15.71
C GLU A 145 20.79 -8.25 14.32
N GLN A 146 19.71 -7.46 14.24
CA GLN A 146 19.23 -6.91 12.98
C GLN A 146 20.27 -5.99 12.34
N LYS A 147 20.86 -5.09 13.11
CA LYS A 147 21.94 -4.21 12.63
C LYS A 147 23.16 -4.98 12.14
N ALA A 148 23.54 -6.06 12.84
CA ALA A 148 24.63 -6.92 12.42
C ALA A 148 24.31 -7.65 11.10
N ARG A 149 23.08 -8.12 10.91
CA ARG A 149 22.66 -8.78 9.65
C ARG A 149 22.72 -7.83 8.47
N ILE A 150 22.15 -6.63 8.58
CA ILE A 150 22.12 -5.69 7.44
C ILE A 150 23.51 -5.18 7.08
N SER A 151 24.49 -5.20 8.00
CA SER A 151 25.88 -4.82 7.68
C SER A 151 26.56 -5.76 6.68
N LEU A 152 26.00 -6.95 6.47
CA LEU A 152 26.46 -7.95 5.50
C LEU A 152 25.78 -7.81 4.12
N LEU A 153 24.73 -6.99 4.01
CA LEU A 153 24.03 -6.78 2.76
C LEU A 153 24.84 -5.85 1.83
N PRO A 154 24.63 -5.95 0.50
CA PRO A 154 25.25 -5.02 -0.44
C PRO A 154 24.81 -3.57 -0.17
N LYS A 155 25.65 -2.59 -0.49
CA LYS A 155 25.29 -1.17 -0.33
C LYS A 155 24.15 -0.74 -1.24
N ASN A 156 24.08 -1.30 -2.44
CA ASN A 156 23.06 -1.06 -3.45
C ASN A 156 22.45 -2.39 -3.86
N PHE A 157 21.16 -2.44 -4.01
CA PHE A 157 20.44 -3.63 -4.46
C PHE A 157 19.15 -3.22 -5.17
N ASP A 158 18.84 -3.84 -6.32
CA ASP A 158 17.64 -3.56 -7.09
C ASP A 158 17.15 -4.83 -7.81
N TRP A 159 15.91 -5.22 -7.59
CA TRP A 159 15.29 -6.38 -8.24
C TRP A 159 15.05 -6.18 -9.75
N ARG A 160 15.19 -4.95 -10.26
CA ARG A 160 15.16 -4.66 -11.70
C ARG A 160 16.46 -5.06 -12.41
N ASP A 161 17.55 -5.26 -11.66
CA ASP A 161 18.86 -5.63 -12.18
C ASP A 161 19.62 -6.51 -11.18
N VAL A 162 19.25 -7.78 -11.13
CA VAL A 162 20.01 -8.80 -10.37
C VAL A 162 20.81 -9.61 -11.37
N GLU A 163 22.10 -9.31 -11.48
CA GLU A 163 23.02 -9.95 -12.45
C GLU A 163 22.52 -9.83 -13.91
N GLY A 164 21.96 -8.67 -14.27
CA GLY A 164 21.41 -8.40 -15.61
C GLY A 164 19.97 -8.90 -15.83
N VAL A 165 19.31 -9.41 -14.78
CA VAL A 165 17.94 -9.96 -14.86
C VAL A 165 16.96 -9.08 -14.11
N ASN A 166 15.88 -8.68 -14.80
CA ASN A 166 14.76 -7.94 -14.21
C ASN A 166 13.66 -8.90 -13.71
N TYR A 167 13.38 -8.87 -12.41
CA TYR A 167 12.29 -9.63 -11.78
C TYR A 167 11.05 -8.78 -11.46
N VAL A 168 11.02 -7.51 -11.81
CA VAL A 168 9.90 -6.61 -11.54
C VAL A 168 8.99 -6.52 -12.77
N ALA A 169 7.69 -6.69 -12.57
CA ALA A 169 6.70 -6.53 -13.64
C ALA A 169 6.65 -5.08 -14.16
N PRO A 170 6.19 -4.84 -15.41
CA PRO A 170 6.09 -3.49 -15.98
C PRO A 170 5.29 -2.51 -15.13
N VAL A 171 5.58 -1.21 -15.27
CA VAL A 171 4.80 -0.14 -14.64
C VAL A 171 3.40 -0.11 -15.27
N ARG A 172 2.38 0.14 -14.44
CA ARG A 172 0.98 0.26 -14.85
C ARG A 172 0.42 1.62 -14.39
N ASP A 173 -0.75 1.99 -14.88
CA ASP A 173 -1.45 3.21 -14.49
C ASP A 173 -2.82 2.90 -13.88
N GLN A 174 -3.02 3.32 -12.62
CA GLN A 174 -4.29 3.17 -11.91
C GLN A 174 -5.36 4.19 -12.32
N GLY A 175 -4.99 5.24 -13.09
CA GLY A 175 -5.90 6.32 -13.46
C GLY A 175 -6.42 7.10 -12.24
N GLY A 176 -7.66 7.57 -12.30
CA GLY A 176 -8.33 8.30 -11.21
C GLY A 176 -8.99 7.43 -10.14
N CYS A 177 -8.68 6.14 -10.09
CA CYS A 177 -9.22 5.18 -9.11
C CYS A 177 -8.25 4.97 -7.94
N GLY A 178 -8.74 4.95 -6.71
CA GLY A 178 -7.96 4.71 -5.50
C GLY A 178 -7.55 3.25 -5.30
N SER A 179 -7.02 2.62 -6.36
CA SER A 179 -6.66 1.19 -6.41
C SER A 179 -5.16 0.90 -6.21
N CYS A 180 -4.37 1.88 -5.74
CA CYS A 180 -2.94 1.71 -5.48
C CYS A 180 -2.63 0.47 -4.62
N TYR A 181 -3.48 0.19 -3.62
CA TYR A 181 -3.35 -0.97 -2.75
C TYR A 181 -3.42 -2.30 -3.51
N VAL A 182 -4.19 -2.37 -4.61
CA VAL A 182 -4.25 -3.55 -5.48
C VAL A 182 -3.02 -3.62 -6.39
N PHE A 183 -2.63 -2.48 -7.01
CA PHE A 183 -1.45 -2.44 -7.88
C PHE A 183 -0.18 -2.85 -7.13
N ALA A 184 0.02 -2.33 -5.91
CA ALA A 184 1.14 -2.73 -5.07
C ALA A 184 1.08 -4.23 -4.71
N SER A 185 -0.12 -4.75 -4.40
CA SER A 185 -0.34 -6.16 -4.07
C SER A 185 -0.03 -7.09 -5.23
N MET A 186 -0.60 -6.81 -6.42
CA MET A 186 -0.36 -7.62 -7.61
C MET A 186 1.11 -7.58 -8.02
N ALA A 187 1.72 -6.38 -8.06
CA ALA A 187 3.13 -6.24 -8.40
C ALA A 187 4.07 -6.98 -7.44
N MET A 188 3.72 -7.09 -6.15
CA MET A 188 4.47 -7.90 -5.18
C MET A 188 4.35 -9.40 -5.50
N ILE A 189 3.13 -9.91 -5.73
CA ILE A 189 2.90 -11.32 -6.06
C ILE A 189 3.61 -11.67 -7.38
N GLU A 190 3.44 -10.86 -8.42
CA GLU A 190 4.08 -11.00 -9.73
C GLU A 190 5.60 -11.09 -9.64
N SER A 191 6.22 -10.15 -8.90
CA SER A 191 7.68 -10.12 -8.76
C SER A 191 8.19 -11.33 -7.98
N ARG A 192 7.51 -11.74 -6.92
CA ARG A 192 7.91 -12.91 -6.12
C ARG A 192 7.72 -14.23 -6.86
N LEU A 193 6.73 -14.33 -7.74
CA LEU A 193 6.60 -15.47 -8.66
C LEU A 193 7.74 -15.50 -9.67
N ARG A 194 8.11 -14.36 -10.26
CA ARG A 194 9.26 -14.25 -11.17
C ARG A 194 10.55 -14.71 -10.49
N ILE A 195 10.80 -14.28 -9.25
CA ILE A 195 11.96 -14.69 -8.46
C ILE A 195 11.94 -16.20 -8.21
N LYS A 196 10.82 -16.73 -7.68
CA LYS A 196 10.71 -18.15 -7.34
C LYS A 196 10.81 -19.09 -8.54
N THR A 197 10.38 -18.64 -9.70
CA THR A 197 10.37 -19.44 -10.95
C THR A 197 11.53 -19.07 -11.89
N ASN A 198 12.46 -18.24 -11.45
CA ASN A 198 13.54 -17.70 -12.29
C ASN A 198 13.01 -17.16 -13.63
N ASN A 199 12.00 -16.27 -13.57
CA ASN A 199 11.29 -15.66 -14.69
C ASN A 199 10.55 -16.64 -15.64
N GLN A 200 10.35 -17.90 -15.27
CA GLN A 200 9.54 -18.82 -16.09
C GLN A 200 8.05 -18.45 -16.04
N ARG A 201 7.57 -17.90 -14.92
CA ARG A 201 6.23 -17.30 -14.79
C ARG A 201 6.35 -15.79 -14.79
N GLN A 202 5.68 -15.14 -15.76
CA GLN A 202 5.65 -13.68 -15.92
C GLN A 202 4.20 -13.18 -15.95
N ASP A 203 3.38 -13.77 -15.11
CA ASP A 203 1.96 -13.42 -14.99
C ASP A 203 1.77 -11.93 -14.71
N VAL A 204 0.67 -11.37 -15.21
CA VAL A 204 0.13 -10.07 -14.86
C VAL A 204 -1.26 -10.32 -14.29
N PHE A 205 -1.49 -9.90 -13.05
CA PHE A 205 -2.75 -10.17 -12.35
C PHE A 205 -3.74 -9.03 -12.47
N SER A 206 -5.02 -9.42 -12.52
CA SER A 206 -6.15 -8.50 -12.60
C SER A 206 -6.27 -7.65 -11.32
N THR A 207 -6.11 -6.36 -11.52
CA THR A 207 -6.44 -5.38 -10.48
C THR A 207 -7.94 -5.11 -10.43
N GLN A 208 -8.66 -5.28 -11.55
CA GLN A 208 -10.11 -5.08 -11.61
C GLN A 208 -10.89 -6.16 -10.84
N ASP A 209 -10.41 -7.41 -10.85
CA ASP A 209 -11.03 -8.49 -10.05
C ASP A 209 -11.17 -8.07 -8.59
N VAL A 210 -10.12 -7.52 -7.99
CA VAL A 210 -10.16 -7.04 -6.62
C VAL A 210 -11.03 -5.79 -6.46
N VAL A 211 -10.90 -4.80 -7.35
CA VAL A 211 -11.69 -3.56 -7.29
C VAL A 211 -13.19 -3.85 -7.34
N SER A 212 -13.61 -4.80 -8.18
CA SER A 212 -15.03 -5.10 -8.40
C SER A 212 -15.59 -6.21 -7.50
N CYS A 213 -14.77 -7.18 -7.09
CA CYS A 213 -15.25 -8.42 -6.46
C CYS A 213 -14.86 -8.56 -4.99
N SER A 214 -13.84 -7.83 -4.51
CA SER A 214 -13.35 -8.01 -3.14
C SER A 214 -14.26 -7.34 -2.12
N VAL A 215 -14.70 -8.10 -1.12
CA VAL A 215 -15.37 -7.58 0.09
C VAL A 215 -14.38 -7.10 1.15
N LEU A 216 -13.07 -7.27 0.90
CA LEU A 216 -11.99 -6.87 1.80
C LEU A 216 -11.44 -5.46 1.48
N SER A 217 -12.07 -4.76 0.53
CA SER A 217 -11.69 -3.40 0.12
C SER A 217 -12.90 -2.58 -0.27
N GLN A 218 -12.69 -1.30 -0.57
CA GLN A 218 -13.74 -0.36 -0.96
C GLN A 218 -13.60 0.06 -2.46
N GLY A 219 -13.07 -0.83 -3.30
CA GLY A 219 -12.90 -0.55 -4.72
C GLY A 219 -12.01 0.66 -4.98
N CYS A 220 -12.50 1.64 -5.76
CA CYS A 220 -11.78 2.89 -6.04
C CYS A 220 -11.71 3.87 -4.85
N ASP A 221 -12.40 3.59 -3.74
CA ASP A 221 -12.33 4.41 -2.53
C ASP A 221 -11.18 4.02 -1.59
N GLY A 222 -10.43 2.96 -1.93
CA GLY A 222 -9.25 2.54 -1.20
C GLY A 222 -9.31 1.11 -0.66
N GLY A 223 -8.22 0.72 0.00
CA GLY A 223 -8.05 -0.58 0.62
C GLY A 223 -6.64 -0.77 1.18
N PHE A 224 -6.28 -1.98 1.54
CA PHE A 224 -5.02 -2.29 2.22
C PHE A 224 -4.31 -3.48 1.57
N SER A 225 -3.04 -3.30 1.23
CA SER A 225 -2.23 -4.37 0.64
C SER A 225 -2.12 -5.60 1.56
N TYR A 226 -2.16 -5.42 2.88
CA TYR A 226 -2.21 -6.52 3.83
C TYR A 226 -3.41 -7.45 3.57
N LEU A 227 -4.59 -6.88 3.33
CA LEU A 227 -5.79 -7.66 3.06
C LEU A 227 -5.79 -8.26 1.65
N ILE A 228 -5.22 -7.58 0.67
CA ILE A 228 -5.31 -8.02 -0.73
C ILE A 228 -4.16 -8.96 -1.11
N ALA A 229 -2.90 -8.57 -0.89
CA ALA A 229 -1.76 -9.44 -1.16
C ALA A 229 -1.71 -10.63 -0.19
N GLY A 230 -2.26 -10.45 1.03
CA GLY A 230 -2.38 -11.48 2.05
C GLY A 230 -3.70 -12.21 1.95
N ARG A 231 -4.67 -11.80 2.76
CA ARG A 231 -5.90 -12.56 2.99
C ARG A 231 -6.70 -12.87 1.72
N TYR A 232 -6.93 -11.90 0.84
CA TYR A 232 -7.64 -12.14 -0.42
C TYR A 232 -6.92 -13.15 -1.30
N ALA A 233 -5.62 -12.95 -1.50
CA ALA A 233 -4.82 -13.83 -2.34
C ALA A 233 -4.62 -15.23 -1.73
N GLU A 234 -4.68 -15.38 -0.40
CA GLU A 234 -4.68 -16.67 0.29
C GLU A 234 -6.05 -17.36 0.23
N ASP A 235 -7.12 -16.63 0.53
CA ASP A 235 -8.48 -17.19 0.67
C ASP A 235 -9.16 -17.42 -0.68
N GLN A 236 -9.00 -16.49 -1.64
CA GLN A 236 -9.68 -16.48 -2.93
C GLN A 236 -8.73 -16.74 -4.11
N GLY A 237 -7.45 -16.38 -3.96
CA GLY A 237 -6.50 -16.35 -5.06
C GLY A 237 -6.73 -15.16 -5.98
N VAL A 238 -5.73 -14.87 -6.84
CA VAL A 238 -5.76 -13.81 -7.86
C VAL A 238 -5.84 -14.41 -9.25
N VAL A 239 -6.51 -13.73 -10.19
CA VAL A 239 -6.69 -14.16 -11.58
C VAL A 239 -5.80 -13.35 -12.52
N ALA A 240 -5.54 -13.88 -13.71
CA ALA A 240 -4.82 -13.17 -14.76
C ALA A 240 -5.60 -11.91 -15.24
N GLU A 241 -4.88 -10.92 -15.75
CA GLU A 241 -5.45 -9.63 -16.19
C GLU A 241 -6.54 -9.80 -17.26
N GLU A 242 -6.37 -10.76 -18.18
CA GLU A 242 -7.33 -11.04 -19.23
C GLU A 242 -8.67 -11.59 -18.72
N CYS A 243 -8.73 -12.13 -17.51
CA CYS A 243 -9.98 -12.61 -16.89
C CYS A 243 -10.92 -11.48 -16.46
N ASN A 244 -10.38 -10.33 -16.13
CA ASN A 244 -11.12 -9.11 -15.80
C ASN A 244 -10.21 -7.90 -16.02
N PRO A 245 -10.13 -7.38 -17.26
CA PRO A 245 -9.25 -6.28 -17.61
C PRO A 245 -9.54 -5.00 -16.84
N TYR A 246 -8.49 -4.25 -16.51
CA TYR A 246 -8.60 -3.04 -15.71
C TYR A 246 -9.38 -1.93 -16.40
N THR A 247 -10.42 -1.43 -15.75
CA THR A 247 -11.25 -0.30 -16.20
C THR A 247 -11.06 0.96 -15.36
N GLY A 248 -10.53 0.84 -14.14
CA GLY A 248 -10.37 1.94 -13.19
C GLY A 248 -11.68 2.49 -12.63
N LYS A 249 -12.71 1.64 -12.53
CA LYS A 249 -14.05 2.01 -12.04
C LYS A 249 -14.59 0.96 -11.06
N ASN A 250 -15.55 1.37 -10.23
CA ASN A 250 -16.33 0.46 -9.38
C ASN A 250 -17.40 -0.26 -10.22
N ASP A 251 -16.96 -1.09 -11.17
CA ASP A 251 -17.86 -1.89 -11.99
C ASP A 251 -18.39 -3.10 -11.18
N PRO A 252 -19.54 -3.68 -11.57
CA PRO A 252 -20.00 -4.95 -11.01
C PRO A 252 -18.95 -6.06 -11.16
N CYS A 253 -18.95 -7.01 -10.21
CA CYS A 253 -18.08 -8.16 -10.28
C CYS A 253 -18.46 -9.06 -11.48
N ASN A 254 -17.60 -9.10 -12.49
CA ASN A 254 -17.81 -9.84 -13.75
C ASN A 254 -16.69 -10.85 -14.02
N THR A 255 -15.83 -11.15 -13.04
CA THR A 255 -14.76 -12.13 -13.21
C THR A 255 -15.33 -13.51 -13.46
N ASP A 256 -14.90 -14.17 -14.53
CA ASP A 256 -15.32 -15.52 -14.85
C ASP A 256 -14.82 -16.51 -13.77
N THR A 257 -15.75 -17.27 -13.21
CA THR A 257 -15.44 -18.27 -12.17
C THR A 257 -14.60 -19.43 -12.66
N SER A 258 -14.50 -19.63 -13.98
CA SER A 258 -13.63 -20.64 -14.61
C SER A 258 -12.16 -20.23 -14.70
N CYS A 259 -11.84 -18.97 -14.46
CA CYS A 259 -10.47 -18.47 -14.48
C CYS A 259 -9.60 -19.16 -13.42
N ALA A 260 -8.43 -19.62 -13.85
CA ALA A 260 -7.43 -20.17 -12.93
C ALA A 260 -6.97 -19.11 -11.92
N ARG A 261 -6.76 -19.53 -10.67
CA ARG A 261 -6.34 -18.64 -9.58
C ARG A 261 -4.96 -19.03 -9.06
N THR A 262 -4.15 -18.04 -8.81
CA THR A 262 -2.85 -18.15 -8.14
C THR A 262 -3.00 -17.70 -6.69
N PHE A 263 -2.38 -18.44 -5.77
CA PHE A 263 -2.53 -18.24 -4.34
C PHE A 263 -1.22 -17.79 -3.68
N VAL A 264 -1.34 -17.27 -2.48
CA VAL A 264 -0.22 -17.00 -1.57
C VAL A 264 -0.43 -17.74 -0.24
N SER A 265 0.60 -17.77 0.59
CA SER A 265 0.53 -18.25 1.98
C SER A 265 1.34 -17.33 2.89
N ASP A 266 1.20 -17.53 4.19
CA ASP A 266 2.05 -16.92 5.23
C ASP A 266 2.16 -15.39 5.12
N TYR A 267 1.05 -14.70 5.01
CA TYR A 267 1.06 -13.25 4.96
C TYR A 267 1.17 -12.63 6.36
N GLU A 268 1.95 -11.56 6.46
CA GLU A 268 2.10 -10.81 7.69
C GLU A 268 2.46 -9.34 7.42
N TYR A 269 2.25 -8.46 8.40
CA TYR A 269 3.03 -7.23 8.46
C TYR A 269 4.47 -7.58 8.80
N LEU A 270 5.42 -6.94 8.14
CA LEU A 270 6.83 -7.20 8.37
C LEU A 270 7.21 -6.95 9.83
N GLY A 271 7.59 -8.05 10.51
CA GLY A 271 7.82 -8.09 11.96
C GLY A 271 6.65 -8.64 12.78
N GLY A 272 5.60 -9.15 12.13
CA GLY A 272 4.52 -9.94 12.72
C GLY A 272 3.24 -9.19 13.07
N TYR A 273 3.28 -7.85 13.19
CA TYR A 273 2.09 -7.05 13.50
C TYR A 273 2.25 -5.59 13.02
N TYR A 274 1.13 -4.89 12.91
CA TYR A 274 1.09 -3.47 12.54
C TYR A 274 1.88 -2.61 13.52
N GLY A 275 2.91 -1.89 13.02
CA GLY A 275 3.85 -1.08 13.83
C GLY A 275 5.13 -1.81 14.24
N ALA A 276 5.35 -3.07 13.80
CA ALA A 276 6.58 -3.80 14.07
C ALA A 276 7.68 -3.58 13.01
N CYS A 277 7.38 -2.87 11.91
CA CYS A 277 8.28 -2.61 10.81
C CYS A 277 9.41 -1.63 11.18
N ASN A 278 10.55 -1.75 10.51
CA ASN A 278 11.66 -0.80 10.53
C ASN A 278 12.54 -0.96 9.29
N GLU A 279 13.50 -0.04 9.08
CA GLU A 279 14.44 -0.06 7.95
C GLU A 279 15.17 -1.40 7.85
N GLU A 280 15.71 -1.93 8.95
CA GLU A 280 16.54 -3.13 8.96
C GLU A 280 15.76 -4.38 8.51
N LYS A 281 14.52 -4.51 8.96
CA LYS A 281 13.65 -5.62 8.52
C LYS A 281 13.30 -5.47 7.04
N MET A 282 13.05 -4.24 6.57
CA MET A 282 12.75 -3.99 5.16
C MET A 282 13.95 -4.34 4.28
N LEU A 283 15.16 -3.93 4.64
CA LEU A 283 16.38 -4.27 3.92
C LEU A 283 16.57 -5.79 3.83
N GLN A 284 16.46 -6.48 4.96
CA GLN A 284 16.61 -7.92 5.02
C GLN A 284 15.54 -8.64 4.17
N ALA A 285 14.27 -8.33 4.38
CA ALA A 285 13.16 -8.99 3.68
C ALA A 285 13.19 -8.70 2.17
N LEU A 286 13.55 -7.48 1.76
CA LEU A 286 13.68 -7.12 0.36
C LEU A 286 14.73 -7.99 -0.36
N VAL A 287 15.90 -8.19 0.24
CA VAL A 287 16.98 -8.99 -0.38
C VAL A 287 16.66 -10.48 -0.32
N GLU A 288 16.17 -10.97 0.82
CA GLU A 288 15.97 -12.41 1.04
C GLU A 288 14.69 -12.97 0.41
N LYS A 289 13.62 -12.16 0.34
CA LYS A 289 12.28 -12.63 -0.02
C LYS A 289 11.71 -11.97 -1.30
N GLY A 290 12.23 -10.81 -1.69
CA GLY A 290 11.76 -10.08 -2.87
C GLY A 290 11.05 -8.77 -2.55
N PRO A 291 10.53 -8.06 -3.57
CA PRO A 291 9.81 -6.79 -3.44
C PRO A 291 8.72 -6.81 -2.37
N LEU A 292 8.51 -5.65 -1.71
CA LEU A 292 7.58 -5.47 -0.60
C LEU A 292 6.50 -4.45 -0.96
N ALA A 293 5.25 -4.73 -0.68
CA ALA A 293 4.20 -3.71 -0.70
C ALA A 293 4.33 -2.84 0.56
N VAL A 294 4.57 -1.55 0.34
CA VAL A 294 4.73 -0.55 1.40
C VAL A 294 3.71 0.56 1.24
N ALA A 295 3.49 1.33 2.30
CA ALA A 295 2.63 2.50 2.25
C ALA A 295 3.32 3.70 2.86
N TYR A 296 3.03 4.89 2.32
CA TYR A 296 3.62 6.14 2.79
C TYR A 296 2.63 7.31 2.64
N ALA A 297 2.86 8.37 3.40
CA ALA A 297 2.06 9.59 3.30
C ALA A 297 2.45 10.41 2.07
N VAL A 298 1.49 10.72 1.21
CA VAL A 298 1.69 11.61 0.05
C VAL A 298 1.34 13.04 0.46
N TYR A 299 2.26 13.96 0.20
CA TYR A 299 2.10 15.40 0.41
C TYR A 299 1.93 16.13 -0.93
N ASP A 300 1.54 17.40 -0.85
CA ASP A 300 1.19 18.23 -2.02
C ASP A 300 2.31 18.34 -3.08
N ASP A 301 3.58 18.22 -2.66
CA ASP A 301 4.75 18.33 -3.53
C ASP A 301 5.06 17.03 -4.29
N PHE A 302 4.66 15.87 -3.77
CA PHE A 302 4.99 14.57 -4.36
C PHE A 302 4.44 14.34 -5.79
N PRO A 303 3.20 14.75 -6.15
CA PRO A 303 2.69 14.58 -7.52
C PRO A 303 3.58 15.21 -8.60
N ASN A 304 4.40 16.17 -8.24
CA ASN A 304 5.31 16.88 -9.14
C ASN A 304 6.74 16.31 -9.20
N TYR A 305 7.01 15.19 -8.50
CA TYR A 305 8.32 14.55 -8.52
C TYR A 305 8.72 14.15 -9.94
N ASP A 306 9.96 14.53 -10.35
CA ASP A 306 10.53 14.23 -11.67
C ASP A 306 11.74 13.28 -11.58
N GLY A 307 12.60 13.46 -10.57
CA GLY A 307 13.76 12.60 -10.36
C GLY A 307 14.61 13.06 -9.17
N GLY A 308 15.52 12.21 -8.74
CA GLY A 308 16.38 12.45 -7.57
C GLY A 308 15.87 11.73 -6.30
N ILE A 309 16.39 12.09 -5.13
CA ILE A 309 16.02 11.46 -3.85
C ILE A 309 14.98 12.35 -3.17
N TYR A 310 13.70 11.92 -3.26
CA TYR A 310 12.57 12.65 -2.69
C TYR A 310 12.64 12.75 -1.17
N HIS A 311 12.33 13.91 -0.66
CA HIS A 311 11.90 14.19 0.69
C HIS A 311 10.84 15.29 0.65
N HIS A 312 9.90 15.27 1.60
CA HIS A 312 8.87 16.30 1.70
C HIS A 312 9.48 17.67 2.02
N THR A 313 9.14 18.66 1.22
CA THR A 313 9.73 20.02 1.31
C THR A 313 8.96 20.96 2.23
N GLY A 314 7.75 20.59 2.63
CA GLY A 314 6.81 21.46 3.34
C GLY A 314 6.07 22.45 2.44
N GLU A 315 6.33 22.43 1.14
CA GLU A 315 5.61 23.27 0.18
C GLU A 315 4.15 22.79 0.04
N ARG A 316 3.25 23.77 -0.11
CA ARG A 316 1.81 23.55 -0.26
C ARG A 316 1.37 23.96 -1.66
N ASN A 317 0.39 23.22 -2.19
CA ASN A 317 -0.26 23.55 -3.45
C ASN A 317 -1.41 24.53 -3.18
N ASP A 318 -1.30 25.74 -3.73
CA ASP A 318 -2.27 26.82 -3.49
C ASP A 318 -3.62 26.57 -4.18
N PHE A 319 -3.66 25.74 -5.25
CA PHE A 319 -4.86 25.46 -6.03
C PHE A 319 -5.61 24.20 -5.60
N ASN A 320 -4.88 23.22 -5.06
CA ASN A 320 -5.41 21.89 -4.75
C ASN A 320 -5.07 21.51 -3.30
N PRO A 321 -5.71 22.12 -2.28
CA PRO A 321 -5.45 21.78 -0.89
C PRO A 321 -5.95 20.35 -0.62
N LEU A 322 -5.08 19.39 -0.83
CA LEU A 322 -5.30 17.99 -0.48
C LEU A 322 -4.81 17.77 0.95
N GLU A 323 -5.66 17.17 1.76
CA GLU A 323 -5.15 16.54 2.97
C GLU A 323 -4.29 15.36 2.53
N TYR A 324 -3.12 15.16 3.17
CA TYR A 324 -2.25 14.04 2.84
C TYR A 324 -3.01 12.71 2.97
N VAL A 325 -2.82 11.86 1.99
CA VAL A 325 -3.42 10.53 1.89
C VAL A 325 -2.32 9.48 1.92
N ASN A 326 -2.68 8.25 2.17
CA ASN A 326 -1.74 7.17 2.22
C ASN A 326 -1.77 6.36 0.92
N HIS A 327 -0.62 6.27 0.28
CA HIS A 327 -0.43 5.61 -1.01
C HIS A 327 0.34 4.29 -0.84
N ALA A 328 -0.17 3.24 -1.47
CA ALA A 328 0.49 1.95 -1.48
C ALA A 328 1.30 1.76 -2.77
N VAL A 329 2.54 1.32 -2.64
CA VAL A 329 3.52 1.19 -3.72
C VAL A 329 4.39 -0.05 -3.51
N LEU A 330 5.21 -0.40 -4.52
CA LEU A 330 6.11 -1.54 -4.45
C LEU A 330 7.55 -1.09 -4.23
N LEU A 331 8.13 -1.45 -3.10
CA LEU A 331 9.56 -1.30 -2.81
C LEU A 331 10.34 -2.39 -3.56
N VAL A 332 11.26 -1.97 -4.44
CA VAL A 332 12.01 -2.88 -5.33
C VAL A 332 13.51 -2.88 -5.11
N GLY A 333 14.06 -1.82 -4.49
CA GLY A 333 15.49 -1.68 -4.31
C GLY A 333 15.85 -0.63 -3.27
N TYR A 334 17.13 -0.49 -3.04
CA TYR A 334 17.73 0.56 -2.21
C TYR A 334 19.15 0.87 -2.65
N GLY A 335 19.63 2.04 -2.26
CA GLY A 335 20.99 2.44 -2.55
C GLY A 335 21.49 3.58 -1.67
N GLU A 336 22.69 4.03 -2.05
CA GLU A 336 23.36 5.19 -1.50
C GLU A 336 23.91 5.99 -2.68
N ASP A 337 23.57 7.27 -2.77
CA ASP A 337 24.08 8.16 -3.82
C ASP A 337 25.58 8.35 -3.68
N GLU A 338 26.34 8.08 -4.72
CA GLU A 338 27.80 8.06 -4.68
C GLU A 338 28.42 9.46 -4.43
N THR A 339 27.70 10.51 -4.76
CA THR A 339 28.17 11.90 -4.64
C THR A 339 27.88 12.48 -3.27
N THR A 340 26.65 12.28 -2.80
CA THR A 340 26.15 12.90 -1.56
C THR A 340 26.20 11.97 -0.35
N GLY A 341 26.29 10.65 -0.57
CA GLY A 341 26.12 9.65 0.47
C GLY A 341 24.70 9.51 0.99
N GLU A 342 23.73 10.15 0.34
CA GLU A 342 22.32 10.08 0.76
C GLU A 342 21.75 8.71 0.44
N LYS A 343 21.15 8.08 1.45
CA LYS A 343 20.53 6.76 1.34
C LYS A 343 19.12 6.88 0.80
N PHE A 344 18.73 5.94 -0.07
CA PHE A 344 17.40 5.93 -0.67
C PHE A 344 16.78 4.54 -0.80
N TRP A 345 15.47 4.53 -0.88
CA TRP A 345 14.67 3.41 -1.37
C TRP A 345 14.32 3.64 -2.84
N THR A 346 14.34 2.57 -3.65
CA THR A 346 13.79 2.58 -5.02
C THR A 346 12.41 1.96 -5.01
N VAL A 347 11.43 2.71 -5.49
CA VAL A 347 10.03 2.39 -5.35
C VAL A 347 9.32 2.47 -6.69
N LYS A 348 8.57 1.44 -7.06
CA LYS A 348 7.70 1.39 -8.24
C LYS A 348 6.35 1.99 -7.90
N ASN A 349 5.94 3.02 -8.65
CA ASN A 349 4.63 3.64 -8.57
C ASN A 349 3.63 2.99 -9.55
N SER A 350 2.38 3.43 -9.48
CA SER A 350 1.26 3.00 -10.35
C SER A 350 0.61 4.18 -11.08
N TRP A 351 1.42 5.14 -11.53
CA TRP A 351 0.95 6.36 -12.22
C TRP A 351 1.41 6.46 -13.68
N GLY A 352 1.74 5.32 -14.31
CA GLY A 352 2.29 5.26 -15.65
C GLY A 352 3.80 5.51 -15.68
N ASP A 353 4.42 5.19 -16.79
CA ASP A 353 5.87 5.29 -17.02
C ASP A 353 6.34 6.72 -17.37
N SER A 354 5.43 7.61 -17.75
CA SER A 354 5.72 9.02 -18.01
C SER A 354 5.95 9.86 -16.74
N TRP A 355 5.60 9.34 -15.56
CA TRP A 355 5.75 9.98 -14.27
C TRP A 355 7.07 9.57 -13.60
N GLY A 356 7.75 10.54 -12.96
CA GLY A 356 8.96 10.29 -12.19
C GLY A 356 10.11 9.71 -13.03
N GLU A 357 10.86 8.79 -12.48
CA GLU A 357 11.96 8.05 -13.10
C GLU A 357 11.41 6.80 -13.81
N ASP A 358 10.83 6.93 -15.00
CA ASP A 358 10.19 5.84 -15.76
C ASP A 358 9.12 5.08 -14.96
N GLY A 359 8.29 5.82 -14.19
CA GLY A 359 7.25 5.26 -13.32
C GLY A 359 7.74 4.83 -11.93
N TYR A 360 9.00 5.10 -11.63
CA TYR A 360 9.62 4.87 -10.32
C TYR A 360 9.94 6.20 -9.63
N PHE A 361 10.26 6.10 -8.35
CA PHE A 361 10.84 7.19 -7.58
C PHE A 361 11.85 6.68 -6.57
N ARG A 362 12.79 7.55 -6.20
CA ARG A 362 13.66 7.31 -5.06
C ARG A 362 13.24 8.18 -3.91
N ILE A 363 13.16 7.63 -2.71
CA ILE A 363 12.79 8.34 -1.49
C ILE A 363 13.84 8.12 -0.42
N ARG A 364 14.11 9.14 0.38
CA ARG A 364 15.11 9.09 1.46
C ARG A 364 14.88 7.91 2.40
N ARG A 365 15.97 7.21 2.74
CA ARG A 365 15.99 6.01 3.58
C ARG A 365 16.69 6.27 4.92
N GLY A 366 16.22 5.61 5.99
CA GLY A 366 16.81 5.67 7.33
C GLY A 366 16.30 6.82 8.18
N THR A 367 15.35 7.61 7.69
CA THR A 367 14.72 8.72 8.41
C THR A 367 13.21 8.55 8.55
N ASN A 368 12.68 7.41 8.10
CA ASN A 368 11.24 7.17 7.99
C ASN A 368 10.51 8.26 7.20
N GLU A 369 11.09 8.69 6.08
CA GLU A 369 10.54 9.75 5.23
C GLU A 369 9.11 9.41 4.82
N CYS A 370 8.18 10.35 5.05
CA CYS A 370 6.75 10.16 4.78
C CYS A 370 6.17 8.86 5.38
N ALA A 371 6.74 8.36 6.48
CA ALA A 371 6.37 7.12 7.17
C ALA A 371 6.54 5.82 6.33
N ILE A 372 7.36 5.82 5.28
CA ILE A 372 7.55 4.66 4.39
C ILE A 372 8.15 3.44 5.11
N GLU A 373 8.90 3.63 6.20
CA GLU A 373 9.54 2.57 6.98
C GLU A 373 8.65 2.03 8.11
N SER A 374 7.44 2.58 8.24
CA SER A 374 6.50 2.21 9.31
C SER A 374 5.68 0.96 9.00
N MET A 375 5.51 0.62 7.72
CA MET A 375 4.60 -0.46 7.32
C MET A 375 5.01 -1.09 5.99
N ALA A 376 5.28 -2.37 6.05
CA ALA A 376 5.47 -3.22 4.88
C ALA A 376 4.71 -4.55 5.05
N VAL A 377 4.26 -5.11 3.93
CA VAL A 377 3.59 -6.42 3.88
C VAL A 377 4.55 -7.45 3.33
N ASP A 378 4.54 -8.62 3.93
CA ASP A 378 5.27 -9.81 3.50
C ASP A 378 4.30 -10.95 3.20
N ILE A 379 4.60 -11.74 2.18
CA ILE A 379 3.82 -12.91 1.75
C ILE A 379 4.74 -14.03 1.25
N THR A 380 4.21 -15.23 1.13
CA THR A 380 4.83 -16.32 0.38
C THR A 380 4.01 -16.63 -0.87
N ALA A 381 4.50 -16.25 -2.07
CA ALA A 381 3.85 -16.59 -3.32
C ALA A 381 3.96 -18.10 -3.59
N ILE A 382 2.88 -18.72 -4.10
CA ILE A 382 2.83 -20.14 -4.47
C ILE A 382 2.94 -20.22 -6.01
N PRO A 383 4.02 -20.84 -6.56
CA PRO A 383 4.25 -20.94 -8.01
C PRO A 383 3.20 -21.79 -8.74
#